data_d1addfe51f1d614b139f417ad250d42a
#
_entry.id   d1addfe51f1d614b139f417ad250d42a
#
_cell.length_a   1.000
_cell.length_b   1.000
_cell.length_c   1.000
_cell.angle_alpha   90.00
_cell.angle_beta   90.00
_cell.angle_gamma   90.00
#
_symmetry.space_group_name_H-M   'P 1'
#
loop_
_entity.id
_entity.type
_entity.pdbx_description
1 polymer ?
#
loop_
_entity_poly.entity_id
_entity_poly.type
_entity_poly.pdbx_seq_one_letter_code
_entity_poly.pdbx_strand_id
1 'polypeptide(L)'
;MTRARRPWWFIGLGVLAVSLLVALGVWQLQRLQWKTALIERVEAGLIAPPSAAPGPDLWTGVTSDTAEYRRVEVRGQYLSSDDTLVKAVTSRGSGFWVMTPFETDGGWRLFINRGFVPDDWTAPTDRPKPEGEQTVTGLLRLTQPGGAFLRDNDPTGNRWFSRDTVAMAGALGLGQVAPYFIDANASGDGFPIGGFTVVSFPNKHFGYAMTWFGLAAVFAFLLCRATRPDAVER
;
A
#
# COMPACT_ATOMS: atom_id res chain seq x y z
N MET A 1 53.75 34.92 -1.32
CA MET A 1 52.47 34.80 -0.58
C MET A 1 52.39 33.38 0.03
N THR A 2 52.65 33.23 1.32
CA THR A 2 52.63 31.94 2.03
C THR A 2 51.18 31.51 2.19
N ARG A 3 50.75 30.52 1.42
CA ARG A 3 49.40 29.92 1.55
C ARG A 3 49.36 29.17 2.91
N ALA A 4 48.53 29.68 3.83
CA ALA A 4 48.36 29.07 5.14
C ALA A 4 47.95 27.58 4.98
N ARG A 5 48.65 26.66 5.65
CA ARG A 5 48.26 25.25 5.73
C ARG A 5 46.83 25.19 6.23
N ARG A 6 45.90 24.55 5.46
CA ARG A 6 44.52 24.41 5.90
C ARG A 6 44.48 23.62 7.20
N PRO A 7 43.69 24.02 8.20
CA PRO A 7 43.67 23.39 9.48
C PRO A 7 43.11 21.95 9.35
N TRP A 8 43.66 21.02 10.11
CA TRP A 8 43.32 19.60 10.09
C TRP A 8 41.83 19.32 10.31
N TRP A 9 41.15 20.17 11.08
CA TRP A 9 39.69 20.06 11.29
C TRP A 9 38.90 20.21 9.99
N PHE A 10 39.36 21.02 9.04
CA PHE A 10 38.74 21.19 7.72
C PHE A 10 38.79 19.89 6.91
N ILE A 11 39.92 19.16 6.93
CA ILE A 11 40.09 17.86 6.30
C ILE A 11 39.16 16.84 6.99
N GLY A 12 39.12 16.83 8.32
CA GLY A 12 38.25 15.97 9.08
C GLY A 12 36.77 16.18 8.76
N LEU A 13 36.32 17.42 8.66
CA LEU A 13 34.96 17.76 8.27
C LEU A 13 34.65 17.33 6.82
N GLY A 14 35.58 17.50 5.90
CA GLY A 14 35.43 17.05 4.51
C GLY A 14 35.32 15.51 4.40
N VAL A 15 36.15 14.78 5.12
CA VAL A 15 36.07 13.29 5.18
C VAL A 15 34.74 12.85 5.79
N LEU A 16 34.30 13.49 6.87
CA LEU A 16 33.01 13.20 7.49
C LEU A 16 31.85 13.42 6.49
N ALA A 17 31.86 14.53 5.75
CA ALA A 17 30.84 14.83 4.76
C ALA A 17 30.80 13.77 3.64
N VAL A 18 31.98 13.39 3.10
CA VAL A 18 32.07 12.32 2.07
C VAL A 18 31.56 10.99 2.63
N SER A 19 31.94 10.63 3.85
CA SER A 19 31.49 9.38 4.50
C SER A 19 29.97 9.36 4.69
N LEU A 20 29.36 10.49 5.07
CA LEU A 20 27.91 10.62 5.21
C LEU A 20 27.20 10.43 3.86
N LEU A 21 27.70 11.05 2.80
CA LEU A 21 27.14 10.91 1.46
C LEU A 21 27.23 9.45 0.95
N VAL A 22 28.36 8.79 1.18
CA VAL A 22 28.51 7.36 0.86
C VAL A 22 27.54 6.51 1.67
N ALA A 23 27.40 6.77 2.97
CA ALA A 23 26.46 6.03 3.83
C ALA A 23 25.01 6.19 3.36
N LEU A 24 24.60 7.39 2.94
CA LEU A 24 23.29 7.65 2.34
C LEU A 24 23.09 6.90 1.01
N GLY A 25 24.12 6.84 0.17
CA GLY A 25 24.10 6.05 -1.07
C GLY A 25 23.90 4.55 -0.80
N VAL A 26 24.66 3.99 0.15
CA VAL A 26 24.52 2.60 0.57
C VAL A 26 23.15 2.30 1.15
N TRP A 27 22.63 3.18 2.02
CA TRP A 27 21.28 3.07 2.56
C TRP A 27 20.21 3.05 1.45
N GLN A 28 20.35 3.88 0.43
CA GLN A 28 19.44 3.87 -0.72
C GLN A 28 19.49 2.55 -1.50
N LEU A 29 20.66 1.93 -1.66
CA LEU A 29 20.77 0.62 -2.30
C LEU A 29 20.12 -0.49 -1.46
N GLN A 30 20.29 -0.46 -0.15
CA GLN A 30 19.61 -1.42 0.75
C GLN A 30 18.09 -1.26 0.67
N ARG A 31 17.61 0.00 0.64
CA ARG A 31 16.19 0.29 0.49
C ARG A 31 15.64 -0.14 -0.87
N LEU A 32 16.44 0.03 -1.93
CA LEU A 32 16.13 -0.48 -3.27
C LEU A 32 15.91 -2.00 -3.25
N GLN A 33 16.85 -2.76 -2.71
CA GLN A 33 16.77 -4.21 -2.64
C GLN A 33 15.54 -4.68 -1.87
N TRP A 34 15.31 -4.10 -0.68
CA TRP A 34 14.13 -4.41 0.13
C TRP A 34 12.82 -4.15 -0.64
N LYS A 35 12.74 -3.00 -1.32
CA LYS A 35 11.53 -2.62 -2.05
C LYS A 35 11.32 -3.48 -3.30
N THR A 36 12.39 -3.84 -4.01
CA THR A 36 12.32 -4.75 -5.17
C THR A 36 11.80 -6.12 -4.74
N ALA A 37 12.32 -6.69 -3.66
CA ALA A 37 11.85 -7.97 -3.14
C ALA A 37 10.37 -7.92 -2.68
N LEU A 38 9.90 -6.78 -2.14
CA LEU A 38 8.50 -6.58 -1.81
C LEU A 38 7.62 -6.57 -3.08
N ILE A 39 8.05 -5.83 -4.12
CA ILE A 39 7.33 -5.75 -5.40
C ILE A 39 7.21 -7.13 -6.04
N GLU A 40 8.32 -7.86 -6.15
CA GLU A 40 8.34 -9.22 -6.72
C GLU A 40 7.41 -10.18 -5.99
N ARG A 41 7.36 -10.11 -4.65
CA ARG A 41 6.46 -10.92 -3.83
C ARG A 41 4.99 -10.60 -4.12
N VAL A 42 4.65 -9.32 -4.20
CA VAL A 42 3.28 -8.88 -4.51
C VAL A 42 2.89 -9.27 -5.93
N GLU A 43 3.75 -9.03 -6.92
CA GLU A 43 3.52 -9.42 -8.31
C GLU A 43 3.30 -10.93 -8.45
N ALA A 44 4.12 -11.73 -7.77
CA ALA A 44 3.94 -13.18 -7.73
C ALA A 44 2.57 -13.56 -7.13
N GLY A 45 2.13 -12.87 -6.07
CA GLY A 45 0.82 -13.07 -5.46
C GLY A 45 -0.35 -12.73 -6.39
N LEU A 46 -0.19 -11.69 -7.23
CA LEU A 46 -1.23 -11.25 -8.17
C LEU A 46 -1.50 -12.27 -9.28
N ILE A 47 -0.49 -13.01 -9.73
CA ILE A 47 -0.60 -14.00 -10.82
C ILE A 47 -0.79 -15.44 -10.34
N ALA A 48 -0.57 -15.70 -9.04
CA ALA A 48 -0.75 -17.04 -8.47
C ALA A 48 -2.21 -17.52 -8.60
N PRO A 49 -2.44 -18.82 -8.71
CA PRO A 49 -3.79 -19.38 -8.58
C PRO A 49 -4.43 -18.94 -7.26
N PRO A 50 -5.74 -18.66 -7.23
CA PRO A 50 -6.40 -18.27 -6.00
C PRO A 50 -6.31 -19.40 -4.95
N SER A 51 -6.01 -19.03 -3.71
CA SER A 51 -6.06 -19.95 -2.56
C SER A 51 -7.32 -19.68 -1.74
N ALA A 52 -7.75 -20.64 -0.90
CA ALA A 52 -8.86 -20.39 0.01
C ALA A 52 -8.58 -19.17 0.91
N ALA A 53 -9.60 -18.33 1.12
CA ALA A 53 -9.51 -17.21 2.02
C ALA A 53 -9.29 -17.71 3.48
N PRO A 54 -8.39 -17.10 4.27
CA PRO A 54 -8.09 -17.55 5.64
C PRO A 54 -9.32 -17.52 6.55
N GLY A 55 -9.68 -18.67 7.13
CA GLY A 55 -10.75 -18.76 8.14
C GLY A 55 -10.32 -18.26 9.52
N PRO A 56 -11.24 -18.30 10.53
CA PRO A 56 -11.02 -17.77 11.87
C PRO A 56 -9.75 -18.28 12.56
N ASP A 57 -9.41 -19.55 12.37
CA ASP A 57 -8.23 -20.16 12.99
C ASP A 57 -6.89 -19.57 12.49
N LEU A 58 -6.91 -18.94 11.31
CA LEU A 58 -5.74 -18.35 10.68
C LEU A 58 -5.66 -16.82 10.79
N TRP A 59 -6.69 -16.16 11.35
CA TRP A 59 -6.76 -14.68 11.38
C TRP A 59 -5.62 -14.02 12.12
N THR A 60 -5.08 -14.65 13.16
CA THR A 60 -3.93 -14.13 13.91
C THR A 60 -2.65 -14.06 13.08
N GLY A 61 -2.54 -14.87 12.03
CA GLY A 61 -1.41 -14.91 11.10
C GLY A 61 -1.60 -14.02 9.86
N VAL A 62 -2.74 -13.35 9.71
CA VAL A 62 -3.03 -12.46 8.58
C VAL A 62 -2.36 -11.11 8.81
N THR A 63 -1.24 -10.89 8.14
CA THR A 63 -0.45 -9.66 8.23
C THR A 63 -0.14 -9.12 6.82
N SER A 64 0.42 -7.91 6.75
CA SER A 64 0.87 -7.31 5.47
C SER A 64 1.88 -8.19 4.73
N ASP A 65 2.76 -8.88 5.46
CA ASP A 65 3.81 -9.69 4.86
C ASP A 65 3.33 -11.07 4.41
N THR A 66 2.30 -11.60 5.08
CA THR A 66 1.84 -12.98 4.84
C THR A 66 0.64 -13.08 3.92
N ALA A 67 -0.21 -12.06 3.87
CA ALA A 67 -1.53 -12.20 3.25
C ALA A 67 -1.93 -11.06 2.31
N GLU A 68 -1.42 -9.82 2.49
CA GLU A 68 -1.87 -8.70 1.68
C GLU A 68 -1.51 -8.87 0.20
N TYR A 69 -2.46 -8.55 -0.69
CA TYR A 69 -2.41 -8.74 -2.15
C TYR A 69 -2.34 -10.19 -2.64
N ARG A 70 -2.55 -11.19 -1.78
CA ARG A 70 -2.70 -12.58 -2.25
C ARG A 70 -4.04 -12.75 -2.95
N ARG A 71 -4.05 -13.50 -4.06
CA ARG A 71 -5.30 -13.93 -4.68
C ARG A 71 -5.96 -15.00 -3.81
N VAL A 72 -7.20 -14.73 -3.45
CA VAL A 72 -8.00 -15.64 -2.64
C VAL A 72 -9.37 -15.88 -3.27
N GLU A 73 -9.97 -16.99 -2.90
CA GLU A 73 -11.31 -17.38 -3.26
C GLU A 73 -12.11 -17.67 -1.99
N VAL A 74 -13.37 -17.27 -1.97
CA VAL A 74 -14.33 -17.58 -0.92
C VAL A 74 -15.68 -17.91 -1.51
N ARG A 75 -16.41 -18.86 -0.88
CA ARG A 75 -17.77 -19.26 -1.25
C ARG A 75 -18.73 -18.91 -0.14
N GLY A 76 -19.96 -18.56 -0.51
CA GLY A 76 -21.01 -18.18 0.41
C GLY A 76 -22.03 -17.26 -0.25
N GLN A 77 -22.61 -16.36 0.53
CA GLN A 77 -23.67 -15.47 0.05
C GLN A 77 -23.51 -14.04 0.58
N TYR A 78 -23.95 -13.08 -0.22
CA TYR A 78 -24.07 -11.70 0.24
C TYR A 78 -25.20 -11.57 1.24
N LEU A 79 -24.94 -10.85 2.35
CA LEU A 79 -26.00 -10.60 3.33
C LEU A 79 -26.99 -9.55 2.83
N SER A 80 -28.22 -9.62 3.32
CA SER A 80 -29.30 -8.68 3.01
C SER A 80 -29.09 -7.29 3.62
N SER A 81 -28.19 -7.15 4.63
CA SER A 81 -27.82 -5.88 5.23
C SER A 81 -27.26 -4.90 4.18
N ASP A 82 -27.37 -3.59 4.47
CA ASP A 82 -26.94 -2.54 3.56
C ASP A 82 -25.43 -2.60 3.25
N ASP A 83 -25.08 -2.17 2.03
CA ASP A 83 -23.69 -1.92 1.67
C ASP A 83 -23.15 -0.71 2.42
N THR A 84 -21.88 -0.76 2.79
CA THR A 84 -21.15 0.42 3.29
C THR A 84 -20.43 1.09 2.13
N LEU A 85 -20.71 2.39 1.91
CA LEU A 85 -20.10 3.19 0.88
C LEU A 85 -18.90 3.95 1.45
N VAL A 86 -17.69 3.57 1.02
CA VAL A 86 -16.45 4.20 1.46
C VAL A 86 -15.97 5.17 0.40
N LYS A 87 -15.80 6.46 0.77
CA LYS A 87 -15.37 7.51 -0.16
C LYS A 87 -14.07 7.14 -0.88
N ALA A 88 -14.08 7.32 -2.19
CA ALA A 88 -12.98 6.94 -3.07
C ALA A 88 -12.69 8.02 -4.11
N VAL A 89 -11.42 8.12 -4.48
CA VAL A 89 -10.97 8.88 -5.65
C VAL A 89 -10.16 7.93 -6.52
N THR A 90 -10.59 7.74 -7.74
CA THR A 90 -9.98 6.82 -8.70
C THR A 90 -9.63 7.53 -10.00
N SER A 91 -9.04 6.83 -10.96
CA SER A 91 -8.82 7.34 -12.31
C SER A 91 -10.14 7.67 -13.06
N ARG A 92 -11.28 7.18 -12.54
CA ARG A 92 -12.64 7.48 -13.07
C ARG A 92 -13.31 8.64 -12.35
N GLY A 93 -12.61 9.30 -11.43
CA GLY A 93 -13.15 10.43 -10.66
C GLY A 93 -13.49 10.07 -9.22
N SER A 94 -14.29 10.93 -8.59
CA SER A 94 -14.80 10.78 -7.23
C SER A 94 -15.99 9.81 -7.19
N GLY A 95 -16.11 9.06 -6.10
CA GLY A 95 -17.17 8.09 -5.91
C GLY A 95 -16.99 7.28 -4.63
N PHE A 96 -17.40 6.03 -4.67
CA PHE A 96 -17.35 5.15 -3.50
C PHE A 96 -16.90 3.74 -3.85
N TRP A 97 -16.20 3.11 -2.90
CA TRP A 97 -16.06 1.67 -2.83
C TRP A 97 -17.30 1.06 -2.18
N VAL A 98 -17.82 0.00 -2.78
CA VAL A 98 -19.00 -0.70 -2.29
C VAL A 98 -18.57 -1.89 -1.46
N MET A 99 -18.58 -1.74 -0.13
CA MET A 99 -18.23 -2.77 0.83
C MET A 99 -19.48 -3.53 1.24
N THR A 100 -19.62 -4.76 0.78
CA THR A 100 -20.80 -5.61 1.00
C THR A 100 -20.47 -6.71 1.99
N PRO A 101 -21.24 -6.88 3.08
CA PRO A 101 -21.10 -8.02 3.98
C PRO A 101 -21.39 -9.34 3.27
N PHE A 102 -20.57 -10.35 3.58
CA PHE A 102 -20.62 -11.67 2.99
C PHE A 102 -20.47 -12.73 4.08
N GLU A 103 -21.33 -13.74 4.08
CA GLU A 103 -21.27 -14.89 4.96
C GLU A 103 -20.79 -16.09 4.15
N THR A 104 -19.74 -16.73 4.63
CA THR A 104 -19.12 -17.87 3.96
C THR A 104 -19.87 -19.17 4.26
N ASP A 105 -19.65 -20.21 3.47
CA ASP A 105 -20.16 -21.57 3.75
C ASP A 105 -19.67 -22.12 5.09
N GLY A 106 -18.53 -21.61 5.59
CA GLY A 106 -18.00 -21.91 6.92
C GLY A 106 -18.66 -21.13 8.06
N GLY A 107 -19.67 -20.30 7.80
CA GLY A 107 -20.44 -19.56 8.80
C GLY A 107 -19.73 -18.33 9.39
N TRP A 108 -18.54 -17.96 8.90
CA TRP A 108 -17.84 -16.72 9.30
C TRP A 108 -18.06 -15.62 8.27
N ARG A 109 -17.86 -14.38 8.69
CA ARG A 109 -18.19 -13.19 7.90
C ARG A 109 -16.98 -12.37 7.53
N LEU A 110 -17.06 -11.72 6.37
CA LEU A 110 -16.09 -10.75 5.89
C LEU A 110 -16.79 -9.69 5.03
N PHE A 111 -16.05 -8.68 4.62
CA PHE A 111 -16.51 -7.72 3.60
C PHE A 111 -15.91 -8.06 2.25
N ILE A 112 -16.74 -7.93 1.22
CA ILE A 112 -16.32 -7.94 -0.18
C ILE A 112 -16.40 -6.51 -0.71
N ASN A 113 -15.30 -5.96 -1.17
CA ASN A 113 -15.33 -4.75 -1.98
C ASN A 113 -15.73 -5.15 -3.41
N ARG A 114 -17.00 -4.92 -3.74
CA ARG A 114 -17.53 -5.24 -5.06
C ARG A 114 -17.02 -4.32 -6.17
N GLY A 115 -16.41 -3.18 -5.80
CA GLY A 115 -15.82 -2.25 -6.74
C GLY A 115 -16.26 -0.81 -6.52
N PHE A 116 -15.98 0.01 -7.52
CA PHE A 116 -16.23 1.45 -7.53
C PHE A 116 -17.59 1.78 -8.14
N VAL A 117 -18.26 2.78 -7.55
CA VAL A 117 -19.43 3.46 -8.13
C VAL A 117 -19.21 4.98 -8.11
N PRO A 118 -19.73 5.74 -9.10
CA PRO A 118 -19.71 7.20 -9.10
C PRO A 118 -20.51 7.81 -7.94
N ASP A 119 -20.31 9.11 -7.68
CA ASP A 119 -20.96 9.83 -6.56
C ASP A 119 -22.49 9.85 -6.61
N ASP A 120 -23.09 9.76 -7.78
CA ASP A 120 -24.53 9.73 -8.03
C ASP A 120 -25.17 8.33 -7.88
N TRP A 121 -24.36 7.26 -7.74
CA TRP A 121 -24.82 5.87 -7.60
C TRP A 121 -24.88 5.42 -6.14
N THR A 122 -25.64 6.16 -5.34
CA THR A 122 -25.75 5.89 -3.88
C THR A 122 -26.98 5.08 -3.49
N ALA A 123 -28.00 4.99 -4.35
CA ALA A 123 -29.17 4.16 -4.06
C ALA A 123 -28.86 2.66 -4.16
N PRO A 124 -29.37 1.82 -3.24
CA PRO A 124 -29.16 0.37 -3.30
C PRO A 124 -29.61 -0.27 -4.63
N THR A 125 -30.63 0.29 -5.26
CA THR A 125 -31.18 -0.17 -6.55
C THR A 125 -30.20 -0.02 -7.71
N ASP A 126 -29.23 0.92 -7.60
CA ASP A 126 -28.24 1.18 -8.65
C ASP A 126 -27.14 0.11 -8.66
N ARG A 127 -27.02 -0.67 -7.57
CA ARG A 127 -25.98 -1.66 -7.35
C ARG A 127 -26.54 -2.97 -6.78
N PRO A 128 -27.43 -3.66 -7.50
CA PRO A 128 -28.06 -4.87 -7.00
C PRO A 128 -27.02 -5.90 -6.57
N LYS A 129 -27.32 -6.62 -5.50
CA LYS A 129 -26.47 -7.73 -5.01
C LYS A 129 -26.78 -8.98 -5.81
N PRO A 130 -25.77 -9.80 -6.18
CA PRO A 130 -26.03 -11.14 -6.68
C PRO A 130 -26.76 -11.98 -5.61
N GLU A 131 -27.77 -12.69 -6.03
CA GLU A 131 -28.55 -13.58 -5.17
C GLU A 131 -27.96 -14.99 -5.13
N GLY A 132 -28.24 -15.70 -4.04
CA GLY A 132 -27.82 -17.08 -3.85
C GLY A 132 -26.33 -17.25 -3.57
N GLU A 133 -25.88 -18.50 -3.71
CA GLU A 133 -24.48 -18.87 -3.47
C GLU A 133 -23.57 -18.26 -4.54
N GLN A 134 -22.50 -17.65 -4.09
CA GLN A 134 -21.51 -16.97 -4.92
C GLN A 134 -20.10 -17.49 -4.62
N THR A 135 -19.29 -17.59 -5.65
CA THR A 135 -17.84 -17.75 -5.53
C THR A 135 -17.17 -16.45 -5.88
N VAL A 136 -16.54 -15.82 -4.88
CA VAL A 136 -15.85 -14.54 -5.06
C VAL A 136 -14.35 -14.76 -5.08
N THR A 137 -13.71 -14.37 -6.18
CA THR A 137 -12.25 -14.36 -6.32
C THR A 137 -11.77 -12.91 -6.35
N GLY A 138 -10.69 -12.63 -5.63
CA GLY A 138 -10.14 -11.28 -5.56
C GLY A 138 -8.84 -11.20 -4.79
N LEU A 139 -8.43 -9.99 -4.45
CA LEU A 139 -7.21 -9.72 -3.68
C LEU A 139 -7.56 -9.50 -2.21
N LEU A 140 -6.90 -10.24 -1.33
CA LEU A 140 -7.00 -10.03 0.11
C LEU A 140 -6.35 -8.68 0.47
N ARG A 141 -7.08 -7.86 1.23
CA ARG A 141 -6.63 -6.57 1.72
C ARG A 141 -6.90 -6.46 3.22
N LEU A 142 -5.91 -5.98 3.95
CA LEU A 142 -6.08 -5.76 5.38
C LEU A 142 -7.08 -4.64 5.67
N THR A 143 -7.77 -4.76 6.81
CA THR A 143 -8.60 -3.68 7.34
C THR A 143 -7.82 -2.38 7.48
N GLN A 144 -8.48 -1.26 7.23
CA GLN A 144 -7.88 0.09 7.26
C GLN A 144 -8.59 0.92 8.34
N PRO A 145 -8.20 0.79 9.61
CA PRO A 145 -8.86 1.48 10.71
C PRO A 145 -8.62 2.99 10.73
N GLY A 146 -9.53 3.73 11.34
CA GLY A 146 -9.33 5.11 11.75
C GLY A 146 -9.71 6.20 10.76
N GLY A 147 -10.05 5.88 9.51
CA GLY A 147 -10.41 6.89 8.51
C GLY A 147 -9.27 7.22 7.53
N ALA A 148 -9.34 8.38 6.87
CA ALA A 148 -8.33 8.88 5.94
C ALA A 148 -7.61 10.11 6.52
N PHE A 149 -6.56 10.58 5.84
CA PHE A 149 -5.86 11.81 6.23
C PHE A 149 -6.82 12.97 6.48
N LEU A 150 -6.85 13.50 7.69
CA LEU A 150 -7.70 14.60 8.18
C LEU A 150 -9.22 14.29 8.21
N ARG A 151 -9.65 13.05 8.09
CA ARG A 151 -11.08 12.68 8.15
C ARG A 151 -11.23 11.33 8.85
N ASP A 152 -11.90 11.33 9.98
CA ASP A 152 -12.27 10.11 10.70
C ASP A 152 -13.54 9.49 10.10
N ASN A 153 -13.67 8.16 10.23
CA ASN A 153 -14.94 7.49 9.94
C ASN A 153 -15.99 7.96 10.94
N ASP A 154 -17.23 8.14 10.44
CA ASP A 154 -18.40 8.49 11.24
C ASP A 154 -19.47 7.40 11.04
N PRO A 155 -19.43 6.32 11.84
CA PRO A 155 -20.39 5.23 11.74
C PRO A 155 -21.84 5.69 11.98
N THR A 156 -22.05 6.68 12.87
CA THR A 156 -23.38 7.20 13.19
C THR A 156 -24.01 7.96 12.02
N GLY A 157 -23.20 8.75 11.32
CA GLY A 157 -23.60 9.47 10.13
C GLY A 157 -23.46 8.66 8.84
N ASN A 158 -23.09 7.38 8.93
CA ASN A 158 -22.81 6.48 7.79
C ASN A 158 -21.85 7.11 6.77
N ARG A 159 -20.80 7.79 7.28
CA ARG A 159 -19.76 8.43 6.47
C ARG A 159 -18.43 7.74 6.65
N TRP A 160 -17.92 7.13 5.58
CA TRP A 160 -16.75 6.28 5.62
C TRP A 160 -15.66 6.81 4.69
N PHE A 161 -14.44 6.92 5.22
CA PHE A 161 -13.27 7.42 4.51
C PHE A 161 -12.14 6.38 4.44
N SER A 162 -12.29 5.26 5.18
CA SER A 162 -11.40 4.11 5.10
C SER A 162 -12.21 2.81 5.21
N ARG A 163 -11.61 1.72 4.77
CA ARG A 163 -12.24 0.38 4.76
C ARG A 163 -11.97 -0.33 6.08
N ASP A 164 -12.53 0.22 7.16
CA ASP A 164 -12.43 -0.30 8.53
C ASP A 164 -13.50 -1.38 8.75
N THR A 165 -13.12 -2.64 8.53
CA THR A 165 -14.05 -3.77 8.59
C THR A 165 -14.66 -3.95 9.98
N VAL A 166 -13.92 -3.65 11.04
CA VAL A 166 -14.41 -3.81 12.43
C VAL A 166 -15.45 -2.72 12.76
N ALA A 167 -15.15 -1.46 12.40
CA ALA A 167 -16.10 -0.37 12.62
C ALA A 167 -17.37 -0.53 11.77
N MET A 168 -17.23 -0.96 10.51
CA MET A 168 -18.37 -1.26 9.63
C MET A 168 -19.22 -2.40 10.17
N ALA A 169 -18.59 -3.48 10.65
CA ALA A 169 -19.30 -4.62 11.25
C ALA A 169 -20.08 -4.19 12.51
N GLY A 170 -19.47 -3.35 13.35
CA GLY A 170 -20.14 -2.78 14.53
C GLY A 170 -21.37 -1.94 14.15
N ALA A 171 -21.26 -1.07 13.13
CA ALA A 171 -22.38 -0.25 12.64
C ALA A 171 -23.53 -1.07 12.06
N LEU A 172 -23.23 -2.22 11.44
CA LEU A 172 -24.23 -3.12 10.85
C LEU A 172 -24.68 -4.25 11.78
N GLY A 173 -24.18 -4.31 13.02
CA GLY A 173 -24.55 -5.35 14.00
C GLY A 173 -24.13 -6.76 13.57
N LEU A 174 -23.07 -6.93 12.80
CA LEU A 174 -22.66 -8.22 12.22
C LEU A 174 -21.86 -9.11 13.19
N GLY A 175 -21.46 -8.60 14.35
CA GLY A 175 -20.56 -9.32 15.26
C GLY A 175 -19.14 -9.40 14.72
N GLN A 176 -18.46 -10.53 14.98
CA GLN A 176 -17.07 -10.71 14.55
C GLN A 176 -16.98 -10.93 13.04
N VAL A 177 -16.07 -10.22 12.39
CA VAL A 177 -15.72 -10.35 10.97
C VAL A 177 -14.23 -10.59 10.80
N ALA A 178 -13.83 -11.05 9.62
CA ALA A 178 -12.41 -11.20 9.28
C ALA A 178 -11.64 -9.86 9.41
N PRO A 179 -10.37 -9.88 9.86
CA PRO A 179 -9.53 -8.68 9.97
C PRO A 179 -9.04 -8.20 8.61
N TYR A 180 -9.69 -8.64 7.55
CA TYR A 180 -9.40 -8.30 6.16
C TYR A 180 -10.70 -8.28 5.35
N PHE A 181 -10.61 -7.79 4.14
CA PHE A 181 -11.67 -7.84 3.13
C PHE A 181 -11.10 -8.34 1.80
N ILE A 182 -11.96 -8.66 0.84
CA ILE A 182 -11.54 -9.06 -0.49
C ILE A 182 -11.93 -7.97 -1.49
N ASP A 183 -10.93 -7.41 -2.20
CA ASP A 183 -11.17 -6.59 -3.38
C ASP A 183 -11.52 -7.55 -4.53
N ALA A 184 -12.80 -7.64 -4.88
CA ALA A 184 -13.26 -8.55 -5.92
C ALA A 184 -12.65 -8.22 -7.29
N ASN A 185 -12.36 -9.24 -8.07
CA ASN A 185 -11.97 -9.07 -9.47
C ASN A 185 -13.09 -8.36 -10.25
N ALA A 186 -12.74 -7.78 -11.40
CA ALA A 186 -13.74 -7.22 -12.29
C ALA A 186 -14.75 -8.31 -12.68
N SER A 187 -16.03 -8.04 -12.48
CA SER A 187 -17.13 -8.93 -12.85
C SER A 187 -18.12 -8.16 -13.74
N GLY A 188 -18.10 -8.46 -15.04
CA GLY A 188 -19.07 -7.91 -16.00
C GLY A 188 -18.86 -6.43 -16.40
N ASP A 189 -19.78 -5.93 -17.23
CA ASP A 189 -19.75 -4.59 -17.85
C ASP A 189 -20.69 -3.63 -17.09
N GLY A 190 -20.69 -3.61 -15.78
CA GLY A 190 -21.60 -2.76 -14.99
C GLY A 190 -21.02 -2.28 -13.68
N PHE A 191 -21.76 -1.41 -13.01
CA PHE A 191 -21.42 -0.98 -11.65
C PHE A 191 -21.99 -1.96 -10.60
N PRO A 192 -21.25 -2.19 -9.51
CA PRO A 192 -19.91 -1.69 -9.16
C PRO A 192 -18.81 -2.28 -10.04
N ILE A 193 -17.81 -1.48 -10.43
CA ILE A 193 -16.69 -1.96 -11.24
C ILE A 193 -15.58 -2.45 -10.32
N GLY A 194 -15.35 -3.76 -10.30
CA GLY A 194 -14.23 -4.39 -9.58
C GLY A 194 -12.90 -4.26 -10.30
N GLY A 195 -11.84 -4.81 -9.69
CA GLY A 195 -10.51 -4.87 -10.31
C GLY A 195 -9.73 -3.55 -10.32
N PHE A 196 -10.19 -2.51 -9.62
CA PHE A 196 -9.48 -1.21 -9.51
C PHE A 196 -8.36 -1.17 -8.48
N THR A 197 -7.99 -2.29 -7.90
CA THR A 197 -6.84 -2.32 -7.01
C THR A 197 -5.57 -2.12 -7.83
N VAL A 198 -5.15 -0.85 -7.94
CA VAL A 198 -3.88 -0.51 -8.60
C VAL A 198 -2.76 -0.81 -7.61
N VAL A 199 -2.05 -1.89 -7.86
CA VAL A 199 -0.84 -2.24 -7.12
C VAL A 199 0.34 -1.61 -7.84
N SER A 200 0.70 -0.39 -7.47
CA SER A 200 1.85 0.32 -8.04
C SER A 200 2.77 0.79 -6.92
N PHE A 201 4.02 0.34 -6.99
CA PHE A 201 5.05 0.72 -6.02
C PHE A 201 6.16 1.51 -6.73
N PRO A 202 6.07 2.85 -6.82
CA PRO A 202 7.14 3.66 -7.40
C PRO A 202 8.46 3.39 -6.69
N ASN A 203 9.50 3.01 -7.43
CA ASN A 203 10.82 2.70 -6.87
C ASN A 203 11.87 3.62 -7.47
N LYS A 204 12.18 4.73 -6.81
CA LYS A 204 13.15 5.74 -7.26
C LYS A 204 14.49 5.67 -6.51
N HIS A 205 14.70 4.66 -5.67
CA HIS A 205 15.87 4.55 -4.79
C HIS A 205 17.18 4.48 -5.56
N PHE A 206 17.20 3.83 -6.73
CA PHE A 206 18.39 3.79 -7.59
C PHE A 206 18.86 5.19 -8.02
N GLY A 207 17.96 6.04 -8.48
CA GLY A 207 18.28 7.40 -8.86
C GLY A 207 18.85 8.22 -7.69
N TYR A 208 18.28 8.08 -6.51
CA TYR A 208 18.82 8.74 -5.31
C TYR A 208 20.19 8.18 -4.89
N ALA A 209 20.43 6.88 -5.01
CA ALA A 209 21.75 6.29 -4.73
C ALA A 209 22.83 6.89 -5.66
N MET A 210 22.54 6.97 -6.96
CA MET A 210 23.44 7.60 -7.94
C MET A 210 23.72 9.06 -7.63
N THR A 211 22.72 9.81 -7.18
CA THR A 211 22.90 11.22 -6.77
C THR A 211 23.84 11.34 -5.57
N TRP A 212 23.65 10.51 -4.52
CA TRP A 212 24.48 10.53 -3.33
C TRP A 212 25.93 10.16 -3.62
N PHE A 213 26.17 9.09 -4.41
CA PHE A 213 27.53 8.71 -4.81
C PHE A 213 28.18 9.73 -5.73
N GLY A 214 27.41 10.35 -6.64
CA GLY A 214 27.91 11.43 -7.49
C GLY A 214 28.37 12.64 -6.66
N LEU A 215 27.57 13.06 -5.69
CA LEU A 215 27.93 14.12 -4.75
C LEU A 215 29.17 13.75 -3.93
N ALA A 216 29.25 12.51 -3.43
CA ALA A 216 30.40 12.03 -2.68
C ALA A 216 31.69 12.11 -3.53
N ALA A 217 31.63 11.70 -4.79
CA ALA A 217 32.75 11.77 -5.72
C ALA A 217 33.21 13.21 -5.98
N VAL A 218 32.28 14.15 -6.22
CA VAL A 218 32.58 15.57 -6.39
C VAL A 218 33.21 16.17 -5.14
N PHE A 219 32.64 15.90 -3.96
CA PHE A 219 33.19 16.38 -2.69
C PHE A 219 34.57 15.82 -2.41
N ALA A 220 34.79 14.52 -2.65
CA ALA A 220 36.10 13.89 -2.50
C ALA A 220 37.13 14.50 -3.44
N PHE A 221 36.76 14.73 -4.71
CA PHE A 221 37.61 15.39 -5.68
C PHE A 221 38.02 16.81 -5.23
N LEU A 222 37.03 17.61 -4.80
CA LEU A 222 37.28 18.98 -4.33
C LEU A 222 38.15 18.97 -3.05
N LEU A 223 37.95 18.04 -2.14
CA LEU A 223 38.77 17.89 -0.94
C LEU A 223 40.21 17.54 -1.31
N CYS A 224 40.40 16.58 -2.23
CA CYS A 224 41.72 16.21 -2.73
C CYS A 224 42.43 17.38 -3.42
N ARG A 225 41.71 18.14 -4.23
CA ARG A 225 42.29 19.36 -4.85
C ARG A 225 42.66 20.42 -3.82
N ALA A 226 41.83 20.59 -2.81
CA ALA A 226 42.04 21.55 -1.75
C ALA A 226 43.21 21.22 -0.83
N THR A 227 43.61 19.95 -0.72
CA THR A 227 44.68 19.45 0.16
C THR A 227 45.99 19.16 -0.56
N ARG A 228 46.02 19.19 -1.93
CA ARG A 228 47.28 19.00 -2.69
C ARG A 228 48.27 20.11 -2.36
N PRO A 229 49.53 19.79 -2.03
CA PRO A 229 50.60 20.79 -1.96
C PRO A 229 50.83 21.33 -3.37
N ASP A 230 51.07 22.63 -3.48
CA ASP A 230 51.50 23.22 -4.74
C ASP A 230 52.82 22.57 -5.17
N ALA A 231 52.89 22.05 -6.40
CA ALA A 231 54.12 21.57 -6.95
C ALA A 231 55.14 22.76 -6.94
N VAL A 232 56.22 22.56 -6.18
CA VAL A 232 57.33 23.51 -6.19
C VAL A 232 57.92 23.45 -7.58
N GLU A 233 57.66 24.49 -8.41
CA GLU A 233 58.42 24.70 -9.64
C GLU A 233 59.89 24.82 -9.22
N ARG A 234 60.69 23.85 -9.66
CA ARG A 234 62.16 23.93 -9.61
C ARG A 234 62.67 24.58 -10.91
#